data_a64af6577018d14ed42a86cad44f9150
#
_entry.id   a64af6577018d14ed42a86cad44f9150
#
_cell.length_a   1.000
_cell.length_b   1.000
_cell.length_c   1.000
_cell.angle_alpha   90.00
_cell.angle_beta   90.00
_cell.angle_gamma   90.00
#
_symmetry.space_group_name_H-M   'P 1'
#
loop_
_entity.id
_entity.type
_entity.pdbx_description
1 polymer ?
#
loop_
_entity_poly.entity_id
_entity_poly.type
_entity_poly.pdbx_seq_one_letter_code
_entity_poly.pdbx_strand_id
1 'polypeptide(L)'
;MLCTNYGRLQEETSCVGQNRGIAIMKKNIWLDGMMGLVVGDALGVPVQFLSRDEIKNRPEGLVTGMEAGGVYNMPEGTWSDDSSMALATIASIIEKRCADPADIMMRFVKWELKGEYTPFGEAFDQGNTCSNAIYKFSKLPDIRTCGSTGEYANGNGALTRILPACLYYYDRQKKVCTSEDEAIEGIHVISGLTHNHIRSKMCCGIYYFCVKSIIDGVKKEQKPVLGALLQEGIDNGLKYYGRDISNLTEMAYLGRLFHLFEFKDVPEEQIKTSGYVIDSIEAAVWCLITTDSYKECMLKAVNLGDDTDTVAAIAGGLAGLYYGYEEIPKDWLVVIKKREWIEGMCEGLE
;
A
#
# COMPACT_ATOMS: atom_id res chain seq x y z
N MET A 1 0.87 -65.97 36.61
CA MET A 1 1.50 -66.94 35.69
C MET A 1 2.02 -66.10 34.57
N LEU A 2 3.34 -65.75 34.60
CA LEU A 2 4.45 -66.47 33.96
C LEU A 2 4.18 -66.65 32.44
N CYS A 3 4.98 -66.17 31.50
CA CYS A 3 6.43 -66.08 31.28
C CYS A 3 6.70 -65.10 30.16
N THR A 4 7.64 -64.20 30.26
CA THR A 4 8.99 -64.13 29.63
C THR A 4 9.18 -64.82 28.27
N ASN A 5 9.59 -64.04 27.24
CA ASN A 5 10.89 -64.27 26.64
C ASN A 5 11.41 -63.18 25.68
N TYR A 6 12.67 -62.98 25.77
CA TYR A 6 13.62 -62.16 24.98
C TYR A 6 13.76 -62.61 23.55
N GLY A 7 14.07 -61.68 22.63
CA GLY A 7 14.59 -62.05 21.33
C GLY A 7 14.98 -60.93 20.41
N ARG A 8 16.22 -60.45 20.51
CA ARG A 8 17.13 -59.95 19.46
C ARG A 8 16.82 -58.73 18.60
N LEU A 9 17.64 -57.74 18.82
CA LEU A 9 18.04 -56.63 17.92
C LEU A 9 18.50 -57.15 16.55
N GLN A 10 17.99 -56.54 15.49
CA GLN A 10 18.72 -56.42 14.22
C GLN A 10 18.72 -54.93 13.84
N GLU A 11 19.92 -54.40 13.71
CA GLU A 11 20.24 -53.08 13.15
C GLU A 11 19.93 -53.13 11.67
N GLU A 12 18.93 -52.34 11.22
CA GLU A 12 18.83 -51.93 9.83
C GLU A 12 19.19 -50.46 9.71
N THR A 13 20.39 -50.20 9.19
CA THR A 13 20.84 -48.91 8.72
C THR A 13 20.00 -48.51 7.50
N SER A 14 18.99 -47.68 7.70
CA SER A 14 18.30 -47.02 6.59
C SER A 14 18.90 -45.64 6.37
N CYS A 15 19.46 -45.44 5.20
CA CYS A 15 19.89 -44.16 4.65
C CYS A 15 18.73 -43.15 4.74
N VAL A 16 18.81 -42.20 5.66
CA VAL A 16 17.93 -41.03 5.68
C VAL A 16 18.40 -40.12 4.55
N GLY A 17 17.79 -40.27 3.39
CA GLY A 17 17.81 -39.27 2.34
C GLY A 17 17.23 -37.98 2.90
N GLN A 18 18.05 -36.94 3.05
CA GLN A 18 17.60 -35.58 3.34
C GLN A 18 16.84 -35.07 2.13
N ASN A 19 15.53 -35.35 2.06
CA ASN A 19 14.60 -34.53 1.31
C ASN A 19 14.53 -33.20 2.07
N ARG A 20 15.35 -32.24 1.71
CA ARG A 20 15.08 -30.83 1.96
C ARG A 20 13.85 -30.49 1.10
N GLY A 21 12.66 -30.72 1.63
CA GLY A 21 11.44 -30.13 1.12
C GLY A 21 11.68 -28.63 1.13
N ILE A 22 11.66 -28.02 -0.06
CA ILE A 22 11.52 -26.59 -0.22
C ILE A 22 10.20 -26.30 0.49
N ALA A 23 10.24 -25.76 1.70
CA ALA A 23 9.07 -25.21 2.35
C ALA A 23 8.57 -24.10 1.40
N ILE A 24 7.44 -24.35 0.73
CA ILE A 24 6.73 -23.29 0.00
C ILE A 24 6.38 -22.30 1.10
N MET A 25 7.14 -21.20 1.18
CA MET A 25 6.83 -20.13 2.13
C MET A 25 5.41 -19.66 1.83
N LYS A 26 4.55 -19.75 2.82
CA LYS A 26 3.16 -19.31 2.71
C LYS A 26 3.20 -17.82 2.43
N LYS A 27 2.60 -17.40 1.33
CA LYS A 27 2.61 -16.00 0.88
C LYS A 27 1.90 -15.14 1.93
N ASN A 28 2.63 -14.20 2.54
CA ASN A 28 2.09 -13.26 3.53
C ASN A 28 1.69 -11.96 2.82
N ILE A 29 0.39 -11.78 2.57
CA ILE A 29 -0.13 -10.60 1.87
C ILE A 29 0.13 -9.29 2.61
N TRP A 30 0.26 -9.33 3.95
CA TRP A 30 0.58 -8.14 4.74
C TRP A 30 2.03 -7.73 4.53
N LEU A 31 2.95 -8.70 4.57
CA LEU A 31 4.37 -8.46 4.32
C LEU A 31 4.60 -8.00 2.88
N ASP A 32 4.01 -8.72 1.91
CA ASP A 32 4.14 -8.42 0.48
C ASP A 32 3.69 -6.99 0.16
N GLY A 33 2.47 -6.62 0.59
CA GLY A 33 1.90 -5.32 0.30
C GLY A 33 2.57 -4.19 1.07
N MET A 34 2.79 -4.36 2.38
CA MET A 34 3.34 -3.30 3.21
C MET A 34 4.80 -3.00 2.93
N MET A 35 5.64 -4.03 2.74
CA MET A 35 7.03 -3.79 2.36
C MET A 35 7.14 -3.19 0.97
N GLY A 36 6.22 -3.60 0.05
CA GLY A 36 6.12 -2.95 -1.26
C GLY A 36 5.81 -1.46 -1.15
N LEU A 37 4.86 -1.07 -0.30
CA LEU A 37 4.51 0.33 -0.05
C LEU A 37 5.69 1.10 0.57
N VAL A 38 6.27 0.59 1.66
CA VAL A 38 7.35 1.27 2.41
C VAL A 38 8.61 1.46 1.55
N VAL A 39 8.96 0.48 0.73
CA VAL A 39 10.13 0.59 -0.17
C VAL A 39 9.86 1.59 -1.29
N GLY A 40 8.63 1.64 -1.82
CA GLY A 40 8.22 2.64 -2.81
C GLY A 40 8.33 4.07 -2.26
N ASP A 41 7.72 4.33 -1.10
CA ASP A 41 7.80 5.58 -0.36
C ASP A 41 9.28 6.00 -0.15
N ALA A 42 10.08 5.14 0.48
CA ALA A 42 11.48 5.43 0.79
C ALA A 42 12.36 5.71 -0.45
N LEU A 43 12.01 5.13 -1.60
CA LEU A 43 12.71 5.37 -2.86
C LEU A 43 12.37 6.76 -3.43
N GLY A 44 11.15 7.25 -3.19
CA GLY A 44 10.65 8.52 -3.71
C GLY A 44 11.07 9.74 -2.87
N VAL A 45 11.17 9.61 -1.53
CA VAL A 45 11.51 10.71 -0.59
C VAL A 45 12.69 11.59 -1.04
N PRO A 46 13.82 11.04 -1.56
CA PRO A 46 14.96 11.88 -1.95
C PRO A 46 14.73 12.79 -3.16
N VAL A 47 13.72 12.51 -3.97
CA VAL A 47 13.47 13.23 -5.23
C VAL A 47 12.08 13.87 -5.28
N GLN A 48 11.29 13.77 -4.20
CA GLN A 48 9.98 14.40 -4.16
C GLN A 48 10.06 15.92 -4.35
N PHE A 49 9.05 16.47 -4.98
CA PHE A 49 8.94 17.88 -5.41
C PHE A 49 9.92 18.31 -6.51
N LEU A 50 10.77 17.41 -7.02
CA LEU A 50 11.53 17.68 -8.24
C LEU A 50 10.68 17.30 -9.46
N SER A 51 10.66 18.18 -10.46
CA SER A 51 10.08 17.85 -11.77
C SER A 51 10.88 16.74 -12.47
N ARG A 52 10.29 16.08 -13.47
CA ARG A 52 11.00 15.09 -14.32
C ARG A 52 12.28 15.60 -14.90
N ASP A 53 12.26 16.85 -15.39
CA ASP A 53 13.43 17.48 -15.98
C ASP A 53 14.51 17.75 -14.95
N GLU A 54 14.15 18.16 -13.74
CA GLU A 54 15.10 18.35 -12.65
C GLU A 54 15.72 17.02 -12.23
N ILE A 55 14.93 15.95 -12.07
CA ILE A 55 15.47 14.60 -11.75
C ILE A 55 16.42 14.15 -12.86
N LYS A 56 16.05 14.28 -14.12
CA LYS A 56 16.88 13.87 -15.25
C LYS A 56 18.19 14.64 -15.35
N ASN A 57 18.17 15.92 -14.99
CA ASN A 57 19.32 16.83 -15.17
C ASN A 57 20.15 17.03 -13.88
N ARG A 58 19.78 16.42 -12.73
CA ARG A 58 20.62 16.46 -11.53
C ARG A 58 21.94 15.69 -11.76
N PRO A 59 23.00 15.96 -10.96
CA PRO A 59 24.31 15.31 -11.13
C PRO A 59 24.25 13.78 -11.10
N GLU A 60 23.37 13.22 -10.27
CA GLU A 60 23.13 11.78 -10.10
C GLU A 60 22.33 11.17 -11.28
N GLY A 61 21.66 12.00 -12.08
CA GLY A 61 20.77 11.58 -13.16
C GLY A 61 19.46 10.98 -12.63
N LEU A 62 18.87 10.07 -13.40
CA LEU A 62 17.66 9.35 -12.99
C LEU A 62 17.92 8.49 -11.75
N VAL A 63 16.89 8.33 -10.91
CA VAL A 63 16.93 7.40 -9.79
C VAL A 63 17.11 5.98 -10.29
N THR A 64 18.09 5.27 -9.75
CA THR A 64 18.41 3.87 -10.10
C THR A 64 18.38 2.93 -8.90
N GLY A 65 18.25 3.48 -7.69
CA GLY A 65 18.23 2.76 -6.42
C GLY A 65 17.96 3.69 -5.26
N MET A 66 18.13 3.19 -4.02
CA MET A 66 18.00 4.00 -2.82
C MET A 66 19.06 5.09 -2.77
N GLU A 67 18.66 6.27 -2.35
CA GLU A 67 19.50 7.45 -2.26
C GLU A 67 19.26 8.16 -0.91
N ALA A 68 20.17 9.03 -0.52
CA ALA A 68 20.00 9.95 0.59
C ALA A 68 19.77 11.38 0.07
N GLY A 69 19.15 12.25 0.87
CA GLY A 69 19.01 13.68 0.54
C GLY A 69 17.57 14.13 0.44
N GLY A 70 17.25 14.81 -0.65
CA GLY A 70 15.94 15.43 -0.88
C GLY A 70 15.70 16.68 -0.04
N VAL A 71 14.48 17.23 -0.13
CA VAL A 71 14.09 18.49 0.54
C VAL A 71 14.20 18.39 2.07
N TYR A 72 14.05 17.18 2.62
CA TYR A 72 14.16 16.90 4.06
C TYR A 72 15.58 16.44 4.48
N ASN A 73 16.51 16.29 3.52
CA ASN A 73 17.89 15.83 3.77
C ASN A 73 17.95 14.54 4.59
N MET A 74 17.16 13.54 4.19
CA MET A 74 17.01 12.28 4.91
C MET A 74 18.08 11.25 4.50
N PRO A 75 18.50 10.36 5.42
CA PRO A 75 19.31 9.19 5.07
C PRO A 75 18.56 8.25 4.10
N GLU A 76 19.30 7.51 3.28
CA GLU A 76 18.72 6.47 2.40
C GLU A 76 17.83 5.49 3.17
N GLY A 77 16.77 5.02 2.53
CA GLY A 77 15.81 4.08 3.11
C GLY A 77 14.89 4.70 4.18
N THR A 78 14.82 6.03 4.25
CA THR A 78 13.86 6.77 5.08
C THR A 78 12.52 6.89 4.36
N TRP A 79 11.46 6.47 5.01
CA TRP A 79 10.07 6.55 4.56
C TRP A 79 9.32 7.69 5.27
N SER A 80 8.27 8.23 4.62
CA SER A 80 7.55 9.46 4.97
C SER A 80 6.29 9.23 5.83
N ASP A 81 5.36 10.19 5.80
CA ASP A 81 4.03 10.09 6.41
C ASP A 81 3.17 9.00 5.77
N ASP A 82 3.36 8.68 4.50
CA ASP A 82 2.66 7.63 3.78
C ASP A 82 2.80 6.27 4.46
N SER A 83 4.04 5.85 4.72
CA SER A 83 4.30 4.64 5.49
C SER A 83 3.95 4.80 6.96
N SER A 84 4.24 5.94 7.57
CA SER A 84 3.95 6.19 8.99
C SER A 84 2.47 6.00 9.32
N MET A 85 1.57 6.59 8.54
CA MET A 85 0.13 6.50 8.76
C MET A 85 -0.41 5.10 8.43
N ALA A 86 0.17 4.42 7.43
CA ALA A 86 -0.15 3.01 7.14
C ALA A 86 0.26 2.10 8.32
N LEU A 87 1.46 2.27 8.87
CA LEU A 87 1.96 1.51 10.04
C LEU A 87 1.15 1.81 11.31
N ALA A 88 0.72 3.06 11.51
CA ALA A 88 -0.19 3.43 12.60
C ALA A 88 -1.54 2.70 12.47
N THR A 89 -2.05 2.53 11.25
CA THR A 89 -3.27 1.77 10.97
C THR A 89 -3.09 0.28 11.28
N ILE A 90 -1.97 -0.33 10.87
CA ILE A 90 -1.63 -1.73 11.23
C ILE A 90 -1.56 -1.89 12.75
N ALA A 91 -0.88 -1.00 13.46
CA ALA A 91 -0.76 -1.06 14.91
C ALA A 91 -2.12 -1.05 15.62
N SER A 92 -3.09 -0.27 15.08
CA SER A 92 -4.48 -0.29 15.56
C SER A 92 -5.13 -1.64 15.31
N ILE A 93 -5.02 -2.19 14.10
CA ILE A 93 -5.60 -3.49 13.74
C ILE A 93 -5.05 -4.61 14.63
N ILE A 94 -3.76 -4.62 14.90
CA ILE A 94 -3.11 -5.61 15.79
C ILE A 94 -3.67 -5.51 17.21
N GLU A 95 -3.69 -4.31 17.78
CA GLU A 95 -4.09 -4.11 19.18
C GLU A 95 -5.60 -4.31 19.38
N LYS A 96 -6.43 -3.72 18.51
CA LYS A 96 -7.90 -3.75 18.64
C LYS A 96 -8.52 -5.00 18.03
N ARG A 97 -7.80 -5.77 17.23
CA ARG A 97 -8.34 -6.88 16.44
C ARG A 97 -9.44 -6.44 15.47
N CYS A 98 -9.51 -5.18 15.18
CA CYS A 98 -10.39 -4.57 14.19
C CYS A 98 -9.80 -3.25 13.68
N ALA A 99 -10.27 -2.80 12.51
CA ALA A 99 -9.96 -1.46 12.00
C ALA A 99 -10.84 -0.43 12.74
N ASP A 100 -10.43 -0.05 13.94
CA ASP A 100 -11.14 0.92 14.79
C ASP A 100 -10.80 2.36 14.34
N PRO A 101 -11.75 3.11 13.75
CA PRO A 101 -11.47 4.44 13.23
C PRO A 101 -11.03 5.45 14.29
N ALA A 102 -11.55 5.34 15.52
CA ALA A 102 -11.19 6.25 16.59
C ALA A 102 -9.76 5.98 17.12
N ASP A 103 -9.38 4.70 17.25
CA ASP A 103 -8.04 4.33 17.64
C ASP A 103 -7.02 4.65 16.53
N ILE A 104 -7.35 4.42 15.26
CA ILE A 104 -6.51 4.79 14.11
C ILE A 104 -6.24 6.30 14.15
N MET A 105 -7.29 7.12 14.31
CA MET A 105 -7.12 8.57 14.35
C MET A 105 -6.34 9.04 15.58
N MET A 106 -6.50 8.39 16.73
CA MET A 106 -5.68 8.65 17.91
C MET A 106 -4.19 8.35 17.66
N ARG A 107 -3.88 7.30 16.88
CA ARG A 107 -2.50 6.97 16.49
C ARG A 107 -1.93 8.00 15.50
N PHE A 108 -2.74 8.53 14.61
CA PHE A 108 -2.33 9.66 13.76
C PHE A 108 -2.00 10.91 14.59
N VAL A 109 -2.77 11.20 15.66
CA VAL A 109 -2.44 12.26 16.61
C VAL A 109 -1.08 12.00 17.31
N LYS A 110 -0.81 10.75 17.72
CA LYS A 110 0.47 10.39 18.34
C LYS A 110 1.62 10.46 17.33
N TRP A 111 1.39 10.05 16.09
CA TRP A 111 2.36 10.21 15.02
C TRP A 111 2.75 11.69 14.86
N GLU A 112 1.78 12.58 14.64
CA GLU A 112 2.06 14.00 14.37
C GLU A 112 2.68 14.72 15.57
N LEU A 113 2.19 14.45 16.80
CA LEU A 113 2.62 15.18 18.00
C LEU A 113 3.82 14.56 18.73
N LYS A 114 4.11 13.27 18.51
CA LYS A 114 5.12 12.52 19.26
C LYS A 114 6.11 11.77 18.39
N GLY A 115 5.93 11.77 17.07
CA GLY A 115 6.77 11.02 16.14
C GLY A 115 6.65 9.49 16.29
N GLU A 116 5.53 8.97 16.87
CA GLU A 116 5.29 7.54 16.88
C GLU A 116 5.12 7.04 15.43
N TYR A 117 5.53 5.81 15.15
CA TYR A 117 5.47 5.21 13.80
C TYR A 117 6.32 5.92 12.75
N THR A 118 7.39 6.62 13.14
CA THR A 118 8.32 7.29 12.21
C THR A 118 9.69 6.62 12.22
N PRO A 119 10.55 6.84 11.21
CA PRO A 119 11.90 6.30 11.21
C PRO A 119 12.74 6.77 12.40
N PHE A 120 12.62 8.03 12.81
CA PHE A 120 13.54 8.70 13.75
C PHE A 120 12.88 9.36 14.96
N GLY A 121 11.57 9.19 15.17
CA GLY A 121 10.86 9.80 16.30
C GLY A 121 10.35 11.23 16.03
N GLU A 122 10.39 11.66 14.78
CA GLU A 122 9.86 12.94 14.31
C GLU A 122 9.00 12.73 13.07
N ALA A 123 7.80 13.36 13.05
CA ALA A 123 6.93 13.35 11.88
C ALA A 123 7.40 14.42 10.89
N PHE A 124 7.42 14.09 9.62
CA PHE A 124 7.72 15.01 8.53
C PHE A 124 6.79 14.76 7.34
N ASP A 125 6.78 15.67 6.38
CA ASP A 125 6.01 15.59 5.14
C ASP A 125 4.49 15.61 5.30
N GLN A 126 4.00 16.19 6.38
CA GLN A 126 2.56 16.20 6.66
C GLN A 126 1.77 17.02 5.65
N GLY A 127 0.86 16.38 4.94
CA GLY A 127 -0.09 17.07 4.09
C GLY A 127 -1.09 17.91 4.89
N ASN A 128 -1.39 19.13 4.42
CA ASN A 128 -2.28 20.07 5.10
C ASN A 128 -3.66 19.48 5.47
N THR A 129 -4.26 18.67 4.60
CA THR A 129 -5.56 18.03 4.84
C THR A 129 -5.48 17.04 5.99
N CYS A 130 -4.41 16.25 6.07
CA CYS A 130 -4.15 15.32 7.17
C CYS A 130 -3.96 16.07 8.48
N SER A 131 -3.04 17.04 8.55
CA SER A 131 -2.76 17.81 9.77
C SER A 131 -3.98 18.57 10.28
N ASN A 132 -4.78 19.16 9.39
CA ASN A 132 -6.03 19.83 9.78
C ASN A 132 -7.04 18.86 10.41
N ALA A 133 -7.18 17.66 9.86
CA ALA A 133 -8.09 16.64 10.41
C ALA A 133 -7.59 16.12 11.77
N ILE A 134 -6.28 15.85 11.89
CA ILE A 134 -5.64 15.43 13.13
C ILE A 134 -5.79 16.50 14.21
N TYR A 135 -5.55 17.77 13.86
CA TYR A 135 -5.75 18.89 14.78
C TYR A 135 -7.19 18.99 15.26
N LYS A 136 -8.18 18.92 14.35
CA LYS A 136 -9.62 18.95 14.72
C LYS A 136 -9.94 17.82 15.69
N PHE A 137 -9.52 16.59 15.37
CA PHE A 137 -9.77 15.42 16.21
C PHE A 137 -9.10 15.54 17.58
N SER A 138 -7.88 16.10 17.66
CA SER A 138 -7.19 16.31 18.93
C SER A 138 -7.92 17.29 19.87
N LYS A 139 -8.71 18.21 19.31
CA LYS A 139 -9.53 19.17 20.08
C LYS A 139 -10.91 18.62 20.42
N LEU A 140 -11.54 17.92 19.50
CA LEU A 140 -12.84 17.27 19.66
C LEU A 140 -12.79 15.89 18.99
N PRO A 141 -12.63 14.80 19.77
CA PRO A 141 -12.52 13.43 19.21
C PRO A 141 -13.84 12.93 18.62
N ASP A 142 -14.16 13.40 17.41
CA ASP A 142 -15.31 12.93 16.62
C ASP A 142 -14.86 12.60 15.20
N ILE A 143 -14.79 11.30 14.90
CA ILE A 143 -14.39 10.78 13.59
C ILE A 143 -15.31 11.18 12.44
N ARG A 144 -16.55 11.63 12.75
CA ARG A 144 -17.54 12.02 11.73
C ARG A 144 -17.30 13.42 11.18
N THR A 145 -16.56 14.25 11.93
CA THR A 145 -16.40 15.68 11.64
C THR A 145 -14.96 16.13 11.43
N CYS A 146 -13.97 15.26 11.71
CA CYS A 146 -12.57 15.64 11.58
C CYS A 146 -12.12 15.75 10.11
N GLY A 147 -12.52 14.81 9.24
CA GLY A 147 -12.13 14.79 7.84
C GLY A 147 -12.81 15.90 7.01
N SER A 148 -12.05 16.47 6.09
CA SER A 148 -12.51 17.54 5.21
C SER A 148 -13.37 17.01 4.06
N THR A 149 -14.49 17.69 3.77
CA THR A 149 -15.49 17.29 2.76
C THR A 149 -15.52 18.18 1.51
N GLY A 150 -14.71 19.25 1.48
CA GLY A 150 -14.71 20.21 0.38
C GLY A 150 -14.05 19.68 -0.89
N GLU A 151 -14.32 20.30 -2.04
CA GLU A 151 -13.73 19.98 -3.34
C GLU A 151 -12.19 19.97 -3.31
N TYR A 152 -11.59 20.87 -2.54
CA TYR A 152 -10.14 20.96 -2.38
C TYR A 152 -9.55 19.97 -1.35
N ALA A 153 -10.36 19.08 -0.78
CA ALA A 153 -9.92 18.03 0.14
C ALA A 153 -9.68 16.69 -0.58
N ASN A 154 -9.43 16.72 -1.88
CA ASN A 154 -9.17 15.55 -2.72
C ASN A 154 -7.66 15.33 -2.94
N GLY A 155 -6.84 15.56 -1.90
CA GLY A 155 -5.47 15.12 -1.88
C GLY A 155 -5.36 13.59 -1.78
N ASN A 156 -4.17 13.07 -2.03
CA ASN A 156 -3.87 11.64 -2.09
C ASN A 156 -3.57 11.00 -0.73
N GLY A 157 -3.36 11.75 0.35
CA GLY A 157 -2.92 11.25 1.66
C GLY A 157 -3.86 10.25 2.37
N ALA A 158 -5.10 10.04 1.89
CA ALA A 158 -5.90 8.90 2.34
C ALA A 158 -5.58 7.64 1.52
N LEU A 159 -5.34 7.80 0.20
CA LEU A 159 -5.06 6.70 -0.71
C LEU A 159 -3.74 6.01 -0.40
N THR A 160 -2.69 6.77 -0.08
CA THR A 160 -1.36 6.26 0.24
C THR A 160 -1.36 5.30 1.42
N ARG A 161 -2.14 5.60 2.45
CA ARG A 161 -2.19 4.84 3.71
C ARG A 161 -3.36 3.84 3.81
N ILE A 162 -4.17 3.65 2.74
CA ILE A 162 -5.39 2.83 2.84
C ILE A 162 -5.14 1.33 2.76
N LEU A 163 -3.98 0.90 2.25
CA LEU A 163 -3.67 -0.52 2.03
C LEU A 163 -3.93 -1.42 3.24
N PRO A 164 -3.53 -1.07 4.49
CA PRO A 164 -3.82 -1.92 5.65
C PRO A 164 -5.31 -2.15 5.88
N ALA A 165 -6.13 -1.13 5.67
CA ALA A 165 -7.59 -1.28 5.76
C ALA A 165 -8.11 -2.20 4.64
N CYS A 166 -7.58 -2.09 3.42
CA CYS A 166 -7.92 -2.98 2.31
C CYS A 166 -7.61 -4.44 2.63
N LEU A 167 -6.43 -4.73 3.17
CA LEU A 167 -6.02 -6.08 3.58
C LEU A 167 -6.91 -6.62 4.71
N TYR A 168 -7.21 -5.78 5.70
CA TYR A 168 -8.09 -6.16 6.80
C TYR A 168 -9.50 -6.54 6.30
N TYR A 169 -10.12 -5.72 5.46
CA TYR A 169 -11.46 -6.01 4.94
C TYR A 169 -11.47 -7.17 3.95
N TYR A 170 -10.40 -7.36 3.18
CA TYR A 170 -10.22 -8.57 2.37
C TYR A 170 -10.21 -9.84 3.24
N ASP A 171 -9.42 -9.86 4.29
CA ASP A 171 -9.36 -10.98 5.24
C ASP A 171 -10.71 -11.26 5.91
N ARG A 172 -11.42 -10.20 6.31
CA ARG A 172 -12.75 -10.35 6.90
C ARG A 172 -13.77 -10.95 5.93
N GLN A 173 -13.75 -10.55 4.66
CA GLN A 173 -14.61 -11.17 3.64
C GLN A 173 -14.34 -12.67 3.51
N LYS A 174 -13.10 -13.11 3.63
CA LYS A 174 -12.72 -14.53 3.53
C LYS A 174 -12.97 -15.31 4.83
N LYS A 175 -12.72 -14.72 5.99
CA LYS A 175 -12.75 -15.42 7.29
C LYS A 175 -14.11 -15.32 8.01
N VAL A 176 -14.85 -14.21 7.87
CA VAL A 176 -16.08 -13.90 8.63
C VAL A 176 -17.27 -13.49 7.76
N CYS A 177 -17.19 -13.66 6.44
CA CYS A 177 -18.28 -13.36 5.51
C CYS A 177 -18.80 -11.91 5.54
N THR A 178 -17.92 -10.93 5.80
CA THR A 178 -18.25 -9.50 5.67
C THR A 178 -18.73 -9.23 4.24
N SER A 179 -19.82 -8.51 4.06
CA SER A 179 -20.32 -8.15 2.73
C SER A 179 -19.38 -7.15 2.04
N GLU A 180 -19.55 -7.02 0.71
CA GLU A 180 -18.81 -6.02 -0.06
C GLU A 180 -19.18 -4.60 0.36
N ASP A 181 -20.47 -4.36 0.64
CA ASP A 181 -20.94 -3.05 1.10
C ASP A 181 -20.35 -2.66 2.46
N GLU A 182 -20.28 -3.61 3.41
CA GLU A 182 -19.60 -3.37 4.70
C GLU A 182 -18.09 -3.11 4.55
N ALA A 183 -17.44 -3.80 3.62
CA ALA A 183 -16.02 -3.58 3.36
C ALA A 183 -15.77 -2.19 2.78
N ILE A 184 -16.56 -1.78 1.78
CA ILE A 184 -16.43 -0.46 1.15
C ILE A 184 -16.80 0.66 2.14
N GLU A 185 -17.87 0.49 2.92
CA GLU A 185 -18.21 1.47 3.97
C GLU A 185 -17.05 1.64 4.97
N GLY A 186 -16.45 0.54 5.39
CA GLY A 186 -15.26 0.59 6.27
C GLY A 186 -14.07 1.32 5.63
N ILE A 187 -13.77 1.06 4.36
CA ILE A 187 -12.75 1.79 3.59
C ILE A 187 -13.08 3.29 3.53
N HIS A 188 -14.35 3.64 3.26
CA HIS A 188 -14.82 5.03 3.23
C HIS A 188 -14.67 5.72 4.58
N VAL A 189 -14.96 5.03 5.68
CA VAL A 189 -14.77 5.57 7.04
C VAL A 189 -13.30 5.86 7.31
N ILE A 190 -12.40 4.92 6.99
CA ILE A 190 -10.96 5.12 7.21
C ILE A 190 -10.38 6.22 6.31
N SER A 191 -10.76 6.26 5.02
CA SER A 191 -10.41 7.39 4.13
C SER A 191 -10.93 8.71 4.70
N GLY A 192 -12.20 8.72 5.12
CA GLY A 192 -12.91 9.88 5.63
C GLY A 192 -12.37 10.46 6.94
N LEU A 193 -11.47 9.76 7.65
CA LEU A 193 -10.80 10.31 8.83
C LEU A 193 -10.05 11.62 8.52
N THR A 194 -9.55 11.76 7.30
CA THR A 194 -8.84 12.96 6.83
C THR A 194 -9.46 13.52 5.55
N HIS A 195 -9.72 12.68 4.54
CA HIS A 195 -10.23 13.04 3.21
C HIS A 195 -11.65 12.50 3.04
N ASN A 196 -12.64 13.27 3.47
CA ASN A 196 -14.04 12.82 3.54
C ASN A 196 -14.88 13.20 2.31
N HIS A 197 -14.24 13.68 1.21
CA HIS A 197 -14.91 13.89 -0.06
C HIS A 197 -15.12 12.56 -0.79
N ILE A 198 -16.25 12.42 -1.52
CA ILE A 198 -16.61 11.17 -2.18
C ILE A 198 -15.57 10.72 -3.23
N ARG A 199 -14.92 11.64 -3.92
CA ARG A 199 -13.85 11.33 -4.90
C ARG A 199 -12.67 10.58 -4.26
N SER A 200 -12.15 11.08 -3.13
CA SER A 200 -11.11 10.41 -2.37
C SER A 200 -11.54 9.02 -1.87
N LYS A 201 -12.78 8.92 -1.38
CA LYS A 201 -13.36 7.64 -0.95
C LYS A 201 -13.48 6.65 -2.10
N MET A 202 -13.89 7.09 -3.30
CA MET A 202 -13.96 6.25 -4.49
C MET A 202 -12.59 5.74 -4.92
N CYS A 203 -11.57 6.59 -4.91
CA CYS A 203 -10.20 6.17 -5.22
C CYS A 203 -9.72 5.08 -4.24
N CYS A 204 -9.99 5.25 -2.93
CA CYS A 204 -9.68 4.25 -1.92
C CYS A 204 -10.45 2.93 -2.12
N GLY A 205 -11.74 3.03 -2.49
CA GLY A 205 -12.57 1.85 -2.77
C GLY A 205 -12.14 1.13 -4.06
N ILE A 206 -11.79 1.84 -5.13
CA ILE A 206 -11.24 1.24 -6.35
C ILE A 206 -9.90 0.57 -6.05
N TYR A 207 -9.04 1.20 -5.26
CA TYR A 207 -7.79 0.60 -4.80
C TYR A 207 -8.05 -0.72 -4.05
N TYR A 208 -9.07 -0.77 -3.18
CA TYR A 208 -9.49 -2.01 -2.51
C TYR A 208 -9.90 -3.11 -3.50
N PHE A 209 -10.67 -2.79 -4.55
CA PHE A 209 -11.03 -3.77 -5.57
C PHE A 209 -9.81 -4.25 -6.35
N CYS A 210 -8.82 -3.39 -6.62
CA CYS A 210 -7.55 -3.79 -7.21
C CYS A 210 -6.76 -4.72 -6.27
N VAL A 211 -6.65 -4.40 -4.98
CA VAL A 211 -6.04 -5.27 -3.96
C VAL A 211 -6.68 -6.65 -3.94
N LYS A 212 -8.03 -6.70 -3.91
CA LYS A 212 -8.81 -7.94 -3.91
C LYS A 212 -8.56 -8.77 -5.18
N SER A 213 -8.62 -8.14 -6.36
CA SER A 213 -8.40 -8.81 -7.64
C SER A 213 -6.98 -9.37 -7.75
N ILE A 214 -5.97 -8.61 -7.31
CA ILE A 214 -4.58 -9.06 -7.29
C ILE A 214 -4.41 -10.27 -6.36
N ILE A 215 -4.85 -10.19 -5.10
CA ILE A 215 -4.68 -11.28 -4.12
C ILE A 215 -5.43 -12.56 -4.58
N ASP A 216 -6.63 -12.43 -5.12
CA ASP A 216 -7.38 -13.58 -5.65
C ASP A 216 -6.74 -14.12 -6.94
N GLY A 217 -6.17 -13.24 -7.77
CA GLY A 217 -5.51 -13.60 -9.03
C GLY A 217 -4.19 -14.35 -8.84
N VAL A 218 -3.35 -13.91 -7.92
CA VAL A 218 -2.03 -14.57 -7.69
C VAL A 218 -2.14 -15.96 -7.04
N LYS A 219 -3.32 -16.32 -6.54
CA LYS A 219 -3.63 -17.67 -6.02
C LYS A 219 -4.06 -18.65 -7.09
N LYS A 220 -4.35 -18.17 -8.32
CA LYS A 220 -4.76 -19.02 -9.44
C LYS A 220 -3.57 -19.84 -9.93
N GLU A 221 -3.80 -21.06 -10.40
CA GLU A 221 -2.78 -21.95 -10.95
C GLU A 221 -2.00 -21.31 -12.11
N GLN A 222 -2.73 -20.59 -12.99
CA GLN A 222 -2.14 -19.71 -13.99
C GLN A 222 -2.34 -18.26 -13.54
N LYS A 223 -1.26 -17.64 -13.04
CA LYS A 223 -1.29 -16.25 -12.58
C LYS A 223 -1.57 -15.30 -13.75
N PRO A 224 -2.69 -14.55 -13.74
CA PRO A 224 -2.98 -13.57 -14.78
C PRO A 224 -1.95 -12.43 -14.77
N VAL A 225 -1.78 -11.76 -15.92
CA VAL A 225 -0.95 -10.54 -16.00
C VAL A 225 -1.54 -9.43 -15.14
N LEU A 226 -0.68 -8.60 -14.54
CA LEU A 226 -1.09 -7.56 -13.58
C LEU A 226 -2.13 -6.60 -14.17
N GLY A 227 -1.94 -6.16 -15.43
CA GLY A 227 -2.89 -5.27 -16.10
C GLY A 227 -4.32 -5.84 -16.20
N ALA A 228 -4.47 -7.16 -16.40
CA ALA A 228 -5.78 -7.79 -16.41
C ALA A 228 -6.45 -7.81 -15.02
N LEU A 229 -5.65 -8.03 -13.96
CA LEU A 229 -6.16 -8.00 -12.59
C LEU A 229 -6.54 -6.58 -12.15
N LEU A 230 -5.77 -5.59 -12.56
CA LEU A 230 -6.09 -4.18 -12.31
C LEU A 230 -7.37 -3.78 -13.04
N GLN A 231 -7.53 -4.15 -14.33
CA GLN A 231 -8.77 -3.87 -15.06
C GLN A 231 -9.97 -4.53 -14.38
N GLU A 232 -9.86 -5.81 -14.00
CA GLU A 232 -10.92 -6.53 -13.27
C GLU A 232 -11.28 -5.79 -11.95
N GLY A 233 -10.29 -5.34 -11.19
CA GLY A 233 -10.51 -4.60 -9.94
C GLY A 233 -11.21 -3.26 -10.21
N ILE A 234 -10.72 -2.49 -11.17
CA ILE A 234 -11.30 -1.19 -11.54
C ILE A 234 -12.74 -1.36 -12.04
N ASP A 235 -13.00 -2.32 -12.92
CA ASP A 235 -14.35 -2.60 -13.45
C ASP A 235 -15.33 -2.96 -12.32
N ASN A 236 -14.88 -3.77 -11.34
CA ASN A 236 -15.68 -4.10 -10.17
C ASN A 236 -15.99 -2.86 -9.32
N GLY A 237 -14.99 -1.99 -9.11
CA GLY A 237 -15.17 -0.71 -8.41
C GLY A 237 -16.13 0.22 -9.14
N LEU A 238 -15.96 0.41 -10.43
CA LEU A 238 -16.84 1.23 -11.25
C LEU A 238 -18.28 0.69 -11.27
N LYS A 239 -18.44 -0.62 -11.37
CA LYS A 239 -19.75 -1.27 -11.26
C LYS A 239 -20.39 -1.05 -9.88
N TYR A 240 -19.59 -1.11 -8.82
CA TYR A 240 -20.07 -0.86 -7.46
C TYR A 240 -20.60 0.56 -7.32
N TYR A 241 -19.80 1.56 -7.68
CA TYR A 241 -20.18 2.97 -7.56
C TYR A 241 -21.27 3.38 -8.54
N GLY A 242 -21.34 2.78 -9.71
CA GLY A 242 -22.39 3.02 -10.72
C GLY A 242 -23.80 2.57 -10.30
N ARG A 243 -23.94 1.85 -9.17
CA ARG A 243 -25.26 1.50 -8.60
C ARG A 243 -26.02 2.76 -8.13
N ASP A 244 -25.30 3.82 -7.77
CA ASP A 244 -25.88 5.09 -7.37
C ASP A 244 -25.57 6.18 -8.40
N ILE A 245 -26.62 6.70 -9.05
CA ILE A 245 -26.53 7.71 -10.10
C ILE A 245 -25.86 9.01 -9.61
N SER A 246 -25.91 9.31 -8.31
CA SER A 246 -25.28 10.49 -7.72
C SER A 246 -23.74 10.44 -7.84
N ASN A 247 -23.16 9.28 -8.01
CA ASN A 247 -21.73 9.08 -8.14
C ASN A 247 -21.20 9.35 -9.57
N LEU A 248 -22.04 9.43 -10.58
CA LEU A 248 -21.61 9.47 -11.98
C LEU A 248 -20.71 10.68 -12.30
N THR A 249 -20.97 11.84 -11.70
CA THR A 249 -20.14 13.04 -11.89
C THR A 249 -18.73 12.81 -11.35
N GLU A 250 -18.61 12.18 -10.20
CA GLU A 250 -17.31 11.91 -9.58
C GLU A 250 -16.56 10.76 -10.29
N MET A 251 -17.29 9.76 -10.77
CA MET A 251 -16.72 8.68 -11.57
C MET A 251 -16.11 9.18 -12.89
N ALA A 252 -16.65 10.26 -13.47
CA ALA A 252 -16.10 10.82 -14.71
C ALA A 252 -14.64 11.30 -14.59
N TYR A 253 -14.18 11.67 -13.39
CA TYR A 253 -12.77 12.01 -13.13
C TYR A 253 -11.82 10.82 -13.28
N LEU A 254 -12.33 9.60 -13.19
CA LEU A 254 -11.57 8.35 -13.32
C LEU A 254 -11.54 7.81 -14.76
N GLY A 255 -11.92 8.63 -15.75
CA GLY A 255 -12.16 8.19 -17.13
C GLY A 255 -10.98 7.46 -17.78
N ARG A 256 -9.73 7.82 -17.47
CA ARG A 256 -8.54 7.14 -18.01
C ARG A 256 -8.40 5.69 -17.52
N LEU A 257 -8.92 5.39 -16.33
CA LEU A 257 -8.88 4.05 -15.76
C LEU A 257 -9.94 3.10 -16.34
N PHE A 258 -10.91 3.60 -17.12
CA PHE A 258 -11.97 2.76 -17.70
C PHE A 258 -11.42 1.73 -18.71
N HIS A 259 -10.34 2.09 -19.42
CA HIS A 259 -9.74 1.26 -20.46
C HIS A 259 -8.21 1.24 -20.33
N LEU A 260 -7.69 0.35 -19.48
CA LEU A 260 -6.25 0.29 -19.19
C LEU A 260 -5.42 -0.08 -20.43
N PHE A 261 -6.00 -0.82 -21.37
CA PHE A 261 -5.32 -1.14 -22.64
C PHE A 261 -4.98 0.13 -23.43
N GLU A 262 -5.91 1.09 -23.51
CA GLU A 262 -5.68 2.39 -24.16
C GLU A 262 -4.80 3.30 -23.29
N PHE A 263 -5.01 3.26 -21.96
CA PHE A 263 -4.27 4.06 -21.02
C PHE A 263 -2.78 3.70 -21.00
N LYS A 264 -2.43 2.45 -21.24
CA LYS A 264 -1.04 1.99 -21.34
C LYS A 264 -0.24 2.74 -22.42
N ASP A 265 -0.88 3.14 -23.50
CA ASP A 265 -0.26 3.82 -24.66
C ASP A 265 -0.20 5.35 -24.48
N VAL A 266 -0.69 5.89 -23.36
CA VAL A 266 -0.59 7.32 -23.06
C VAL A 266 0.89 7.68 -22.84
N PRO A 267 1.42 8.69 -23.55
CA PRO A 267 2.81 9.15 -23.38
C PRO A 267 3.10 9.59 -21.94
N GLU A 268 4.30 9.30 -21.45
CA GLU A 268 4.75 9.61 -20.09
C GLU A 268 4.56 11.08 -19.73
N GLU A 269 4.77 12.00 -20.67
CA GLU A 269 4.65 13.45 -20.48
C GLU A 269 3.20 13.88 -20.14
N GLN A 270 2.22 13.02 -20.42
CA GLN A 270 0.82 13.27 -20.13
C GLN A 270 0.37 12.66 -18.79
N ILE A 271 1.23 11.90 -18.14
CA ILE A 271 0.97 11.35 -16.81
C ILE A 271 1.29 12.41 -15.77
N LYS A 272 0.31 12.80 -14.99
CA LYS A 272 0.46 13.77 -13.90
C LYS A 272 0.75 13.06 -12.59
N THR A 273 1.56 13.67 -11.75
CA THR A 273 2.01 13.14 -10.47
C THR A 273 1.85 14.16 -9.34
N SER A 274 0.81 15.00 -9.44
CA SER A 274 0.53 15.97 -8.38
C SER A 274 -0.07 15.31 -7.13
N GLY A 275 -0.12 16.05 -6.02
CA GLY A 275 -0.78 15.62 -4.79
C GLY A 275 -2.31 15.43 -4.90
N TYR A 276 -2.89 15.50 -6.11
CA TYR A 276 -4.31 15.24 -6.35
C TYR A 276 -4.56 13.74 -6.50
N VAL A 277 -5.57 13.22 -5.79
CA VAL A 277 -5.84 11.78 -5.67
C VAL A 277 -6.04 11.06 -7.01
N ILE A 278 -6.63 11.74 -8.02
CA ILE A 278 -6.81 11.16 -9.36
C ILE A 278 -5.47 11.05 -10.08
N ASP A 279 -4.65 12.11 -10.05
CA ASP A 279 -3.33 12.10 -10.69
C ASP A 279 -2.46 10.97 -10.09
N SER A 280 -2.50 10.80 -8.76
CA SER A 280 -1.71 9.78 -8.06
C SER A 280 -2.18 8.35 -8.37
N ILE A 281 -3.50 8.05 -8.39
CA ILE A 281 -3.98 6.71 -8.72
C ILE A 281 -3.75 6.37 -10.20
N GLU A 282 -3.93 7.34 -11.12
CA GLU A 282 -3.63 7.18 -12.54
C GLU A 282 -2.14 6.89 -12.77
N ALA A 283 -1.25 7.69 -12.16
CA ALA A 283 0.20 7.51 -12.28
C ALA A 283 0.64 6.14 -11.76
N ALA A 284 0.15 5.73 -10.57
CA ALA A 284 0.46 4.43 -9.99
C ALA A 284 -0.01 3.27 -10.89
N VAL A 285 -1.24 3.33 -11.39
CA VAL A 285 -1.78 2.31 -12.30
C VAL A 285 -1.00 2.28 -13.60
N TRP A 286 -0.65 3.44 -14.18
CA TRP A 286 0.14 3.53 -15.39
C TRP A 286 1.53 2.88 -15.23
N CYS A 287 2.23 3.15 -14.13
CA CYS A 287 3.50 2.50 -13.83
C CYS A 287 3.36 0.97 -13.77
N LEU A 288 2.30 0.47 -13.11
CA LEU A 288 2.04 -0.96 -12.95
C LEU A 288 1.74 -1.67 -14.28
N ILE A 289 1.02 -1.03 -15.21
CA ILE A 289 0.65 -1.66 -16.49
C ILE A 289 1.71 -1.51 -17.58
N THR A 290 2.71 -0.66 -17.37
CA THR A 290 3.78 -0.38 -18.33
C THR A 290 5.14 -0.96 -17.94
N THR A 291 5.20 -1.80 -16.88
CA THR A 291 6.42 -2.45 -16.39
C THR A 291 6.15 -3.91 -16.06
N ASP A 292 7.22 -4.73 -16.01
CA ASP A 292 7.12 -6.17 -15.85
C ASP A 292 7.77 -6.71 -14.55
N SER A 293 8.27 -5.81 -13.69
CA SER A 293 8.88 -6.18 -12.40
C SER A 293 8.60 -5.12 -11.33
N TYR A 294 8.70 -5.53 -10.05
CA TYR A 294 8.63 -4.59 -8.92
C TYR A 294 9.64 -3.45 -9.08
N LYS A 295 10.91 -3.81 -9.37
CA LYS A 295 12.00 -2.82 -9.52
C LYS A 295 11.71 -1.81 -10.60
N GLU A 296 11.32 -2.26 -11.80
CA GLU A 296 11.02 -1.36 -12.91
C GLU A 296 9.83 -0.43 -12.58
N CYS A 297 8.79 -0.96 -11.94
CA CYS A 297 7.63 -0.18 -11.53
C CYS A 297 8.03 0.94 -10.57
N MET A 298 8.82 0.63 -9.55
CA MET A 298 9.27 1.63 -8.57
C MET A 298 10.16 2.69 -9.21
N LEU A 299 11.16 2.28 -10.00
CA LEU A 299 12.04 3.22 -10.69
C LEU A 299 11.27 4.11 -11.67
N LYS A 300 10.27 3.56 -12.35
CA LYS A 300 9.39 4.35 -13.21
C LYS A 300 8.60 5.37 -12.39
N ALA A 301 7.97 4.97 -11.31
CA ALA A 301 7.15 5.84 -10.46
C ALA A 301 7.95 7.04 -9.93
N VAL A 302 9.12 6.81 -9.35
CA VAL A 302 9.92 7.89 -8.77
C VAL A 302 10.55 8.82 -9.82
N ASN A 303 10.77 8.35 -11.04
CA ASN A 303 11.31 9.17 -12.12
C ASN A 303 10.22 9.98 -12.88
N LEU A 304 8.94 9.81 -12.52
CA LEU A 304 7.86 10.67 -13.02
C LEU A 304 7.91 12.09 -12.45
N GLY A 305 8.60 12.31 -11.33
CA GLY A 305 8.72 13.63 -10.69
C GLY A 305 7.52 14.02 -9.83
N ASP A 306 7.56 15.22 -9.29
CA ASP A 306 6.58 15.83 -8.38
C ASP A 306 6.38 15.00 -7.09
N ASP A 307 5.25 14.34 -6.90
CA ASP A 307 4.87 13.58 -5.69
C ASP A 307 5.34 12.12 -5.80
N THR A 308 6.65 11.94 -5.82
CA THR A 308 7.32 10.69 -6.20
C THR A 308 7.17 9.57 -5.17
N ASP A 309 7.25 9.90 -3.89
CA ASP A 309 7.11 8.96 -2.78
C ASP A 309 5.68 8.42 -2.69
N THR A 310 4.69 9.31 -2.78
CA THR A 310 3.27 8.94 -2.82
C THR A 310 2.93 8.02 -4.00
N VAL A 311 3.32 8.39 -5.22
CA VAL A 311 3.03 7.55 -6.41
C VAL A 311 3.70 6.19 -6.28
N ALA A 312 4.95 6.16 -5.81
CA ALA A 312 5.67 4.90 -5.61
C ALA A 312 5.14 4.09 -4.42
N ALA A 313 4.65 4.72 -3.35
CA ALA A 313 3.99 4.01 -2.24
C ALA A 313 2.68 3.32 -2.69
N ILE A 314 1.82 4.04 -3.43
CA ILE A 314 0.56 3.49 -3.96
C ILE A 314 0.83 2.34 -4.93
N ALA A 315 1.72 2.54 -5.91
CA ALA A 315 2.11 1.51 -6.87
C ALA A 315 2.82 0.34 -6.17
N GLY A 316 3.71 0.63 -5.23
CA GLY A 316 4.51 -0.32 -4.48
C GLY A 316 3.68 -1.31 -3.68
N GLY A 317 2.59 -0.84 -3.05
CA GLY A 317 1.65 -1.71 -2.35
C GLY A 317 1.01 -2.76 -3.27
N LEU A 318 0.53 -2.36 -4.45
CA LEU A 318 -0.06 -3.28 -5.43
C LEU A 318 1.00 -4.17 -6.10
N ALA A 319 2.17 -3.60 -6.44
CA ALA A 319 3.28 -4.36 -7.00
C ALA A 319 3.80 -5.42 -6.01
N GLY A 320 3.94 -5.06 -4.72
CA GLY A 320 4.32 -6.00 -3.67
C GLY A 320 3.34 -7.17 -3.55
N LEU A 321 2.03 -6.92 -3.56
CA LEU A 321 1.00 -7.96 -3.56
C LEU A 321 1.10 -8.87 -4.79
N TYR A 322 1.43 -8.33 -5.96
CA TYR A 322 1.49 -9.10 -7.19
C TYR A 322 2.81 -9.86 -7.31
N TYR A 323 3.95 -9.19 -7.18
CA TYR A 323 5.27 -9.81 -7.36
C TYR A 323 5.70 -10.60 -6.13
N GLY A 324 5.41 -10.12 -4.92
CA GLY A 324 5.81 -10.69 -3.63
C GLY A 324 7.03 -9.99 -3.04
N TYR A 325 7.19 -10.11 -1.72
CA TYR A 325 8.30 -9.54 -0.95
C TYR A 325 9.69 -9.97 -1.49
N GLU A 326 9.82 -11.22 -1.93
CA GLU A 326 11.09 -11.77 -2.43
C GLU A 326 11.58 -11.12 -3.73
N GLU A 327 10.69 -10.47 -4.49
CA GLU A 327 11.02 -9.74 -5.73
C GLU A 327 11.45 -8.28 -5.48
N ILE A 328 11.36 -7.81 -4.24
CA ILE A 328 11.90 -6.51 -3.85
C ILE A 328 13.45 -6.61 -3.84
N PRO A 329 14.18 -5.67 -4.46
CA PRO A 329 15.63 -5.69 -4.48
C PRO A 329 16.22 -5.75 -3.06
N LYS A 330 17.10 -6.70 -2.81
CA LYS A 330 17.68 -6.95 -1.48
C LYS A 330 18.55 -5.80 -0.98
N ASP A 331 19.23 -5.12 -1.88
CA ASP A 331 20.01 -3.91 -1.61
C ASP A 331 19.10 -2.76 -1.14
N TRP A 332 17.87 -2.66 -1.65
CA TRP A 332 16.90 -1.67 -1.17
C TRP A 332 16.37 -2.05 0.22
N LEU A 333 16.04 -3.31 0.44
CA LEU A 333 15.55 -3.79 1.74
C LEU A 333 16.55 -3.59 2.88
N VAL A 334 17.86 -3.74 2.61
CA VAL A 334 18.91 -3.63 3.64
C VAL A 334 18.97 -2.24 4.27
N VAL A 335 18.66 -1.18 3.52
CA VAL A 335 18.76 0.20 3.99
C VAL A 335 17.47 0.75 4.60
N ILE A 336 16.32 0.05 4.41
CA ILE A 336 15.02 0.49 4.98
C ILE A 336 15.11 0.64 6.49
N LYS A 337 14.76 1.84 6.97
CA LYS A 337 14.77 2.15 8.40
C LYS A 337 13.71 1.34 9.15
N LYS A 338 14.08 0.78 10.30
CA LYS A 338 13.21 -0.06 11.14
C LYS A 338 12.59 -1.27 10.41
N ARG A 339 13.25 -1.80 9.39
CA ARG A 339 12.76 -2.90 8.56
C ARG A 339 12.24 -4.07 9.40
N GLU A 340 13.05 -4.62 10.31
CA GLU A 340 12.68 -5.78 11.14
C GLU A 340 11.42 -5.51 11.99
N TRP A 341 11.24 -4.27 12.45
CA TRP A 341 10.05 -3.89 13.20
C TRP A 341 8.80 -3.89 12.30
N ILE A 342 8.91 -3.40 11.04
CA ILE A 342 7.82 -3.41 10.06
C ILE A 342 7.45 -4.85 9.70
N GLU A 343 8.44 -5.68 9.41
CA GLU A 343 8.28 -7.11 9.09
C GLU A 343 7.54 -7.83 10.24
N GLY A 344 7.99 -7.63 11.49
CA GLY A 344 7.35 -8.23 12.67
C GLY A 344 5.90 -7.78 12.89
N MET A 345 5.54 -6.55 12.51
CA MET A 345 4.13 -6.11 12.55
C MET A 345 3.28 -6.87 11.52
N CYS A 346 3.81 -7.11 10.33
CA CYS A 346 3.11 -7.84 9.26
C CYS A 346 2.93 -9.33 9.60
N GLU A 347 3.94 -9.95 10.22
CA GLU A 347 3.87 -11.36 10.67
C GLU A 347 2.79 -11.57 11.75
N GLY A 348 2.54 -10.58 12.60
CA GLY A 348 1.52 -10.65 13.65
C GLY A 348 0.07 -10.67 13.16
N LEU A 349 -0.17 -10.55 11.85
CA LEU A 349 -1.49 -10.46 11.22
C LEU A 349 -1.88 -11.68 10.36
N GLU A 350 -1.05 -12.73 10.27
CA GLU A 350 -1.33 -13.97 9.53
C GLU A 350 -2.52 -14.80 10.06
#